data_c79732a9c35aab99f409b546297dc938
#
_entry.id   c79732a9c35aab99f409b546297dc938
#
_cell.length_a   1.000
_cell.length_b   1.000
_cell.length_c   1.000
_cell.angle_alpha   90.00
_cell.angle_beta   90.00
_cell.angle_gamma   90.00
#
_symmetry.space_group_name_H-M   'P 1'
#
loop_
_entity.id
_entity.type
_entity.pdbx_description
1 polymer ?
#
loop_
_entity_poly.entity_id
_entity_poly.type
_entity_poly.pdbx_seq_one_letter_code
_entity_poly.pdbx_strand_id
1 'polypeptide(L)'
;QIGSQVLESRAITNVGAALQGATPGLVVTRSSSRPGNEGLNFQIRGLTSVNGGSPLIIVDGVPVLNSESFQNLNSDDIENISVLKDGSASIYGAKAANGVILVTTKKGKGKTTVDYGFNMRFTTNGIMAFSPSMQEYATMWLEANKEMPEHDWWGWGEENLKKMAQGIEGIYESTVADWGTMFVGNANRLDELFARRYSYQHNLSVAGSTDKSDYRISLAYADNQANLATAYDGQKQLNLRLNYGIKLTDWFKLETSASMIKTNTETPTHGIDRTLYGNDAPFFPAKNPYGQWYANFGNVGDRNAAAATTDGGRDEREKLTTRVDFKALVDIWKGITFEGTASFQNEEYRRERYSLPVQCYNWFGEQTAKLVYETTQTLSTPQDVMNFKDSHQPGYLVQANNARYQYYSGLLKYKRTFAEVHNIDAMFGINAEKWVTKKVVTAREKFEDAGIYDLNLATGTQGNGGGKAHNGTYSYIARLNYNYAEKYMVELMGRRDGNSKFAPGYRFKSFGSVSLGWAFSEEQFVEFLKPVLSFGKLRLSYGSSGNDVGLGDYDYVSTVSLGTAGFGTIPANQVSSGFGGLISYDRTWE
;
A
#
# COMPACT_ATOMS: atom_id res chain seq x y z
N GLN A 1 17.42 12.74 7.78
CA GLN A 1 17.97 11.38 7.65
C GLN A 1 17.57 10.57 8.86
N ILE A 2 17.12 9.33 8.63
CA ILE A 2 16.68 8.38 9.65
C ILE A 2 17.66 7.21 9.60
N GLY A 3 18.40 6.97 10.67
CA GLY A 3 19.36 5.86 10.75
C GLY A 3 18.71 4.54 11.14
N SER A 4 19.46 3.43 10.98
CA SER A 4 19.01 2.07 11.29
C SER A 4 18.55 1.91 12.74
N GLN A 5 19.22 2.54 13.70
CA GLN A 5 18.85 2.46 15.12
C GLN A 5 17.40 2.89 15.41
N VAL A 6 16.91 3.92 14.70
CA VAL A 6 15.51 4.38 14.85
C VAL A 6 14.53 3.37 14.30
N LEU A 7 14.89 2.68 13.22
CA LEU A 7 14.05 1.67 12.58
C LEU A 7 14.01 0.38 13.41
N GLU A 8 15.15 -0.06 13.92
CA GLU A 8 15.29 -1.27 14.73
C GLU A 8 14.66 -1.16 16.12
N SER A 9 14.65 0.07 16.70
CA SER A 9 14.08 0.30 18.04
C SER A 9 12.54 0.39 18.05
N ARG A 10 11.89 0.51 16.92
CA ARG A 10 10.43 0.64 16.80
C ARG A 10 9.76 -0.71 16.61
N ALA A 11 8.69 -0.97 17.36
CA ALA A 11 7.83 -2.14 17.18
C ALA A 11 6.91 -1.94 15.96
N ILE A 12 7.47 -2.05 14.75
CA ILE A 12 6.76 -1.77 13.49
C ILE A 12 6.39 -3.06 12.75
N THR A 13 5.29 -3.00 12.01
CA THR A 13 4.84 -4.07 11.12
C THR A 13 5.44 -3.94 9.72
N ASN A 14 5.71 -2.71 9.28
CA ASN A 14 6.35 -2.41 8.01
C ASN A 14 7.17 -1.11 8.09
N VAL A 15 8.12 -0.97 7.15
CA VAL A 15 9.05 0.17 7.11
C VAL A 15 8.34 1.51 6.90
N GLY A 16 7.25 1.52 6.14
CA GLY A 16 6.49 2.74 5.89
C GLY A 16 5.90 3.34 7.17
N ALA A 17 5.39 2.49 8.07
CA ALA A 17 4.87 2.92 9.36
C ALA A 17 5.97 3.50 10.28
N ALA A 18 7.23 3.05 10.14
CA ALA A 18 8.36 3.59 10.89
C ALA A 18 8.66 5.06 10.57
N LEU A 19 8.27 5.52 9.40
CA LEU A 19 8.50 6.91 8.97
C LEU A 19 7.52 7.90 9.59
N GLN A 20 6.43 7.43 10.17
CA GLN A 20 5.43 8.29 10.80
C GLN A 20 6.03 9.07 11.97
N GLY A 21 6.00 10.39 11.90
CA GLY A 21 6.59 11.29 12.90
C GLY A 21 8.12 11.27 12.97
N ALA A 22 8.82 10.53 12.09
CA ALA A 22 10.27 10.38 12.14
C ALA A 22 11.04 11.53 11.47
N THR A 23 10.40 12.31 10.61
CA THR A 23 11.07 13.39 9.87
C THR A 23 10.14 14.58 9.66
N PRO A 24 10.60 15.82 9.92
CA PRO A 24 9.78 17.02 9.67
C PRO A 24 9.40 17.14 8.18
N GLY A 25 8.13 17.46 7.92
CA GLY A 25 7.59 17.66 6.57
C GLY A 25 7.32 16.38 5.76
N LEU A 26 7.45 15.19 6.34
CA LEU A 26 6.90 13.95 5.84
C LEU A 26 5.67 13.59 6.67
N VAL A 27 4.52 13.52 6.03
CA VAL A 27 3.26 13.06 6.62
C VAL A 27 3.02 11.64 6.12
N VAL A 28 2.82 10.72 7.05
CA VAL A 28 2.44 9.34 6.75
C VAL A 28 1.09 9.10 7.39
N THR A 29 0.08 8.85 6.58
CA THR A 29 -1.26 8.49 7.03
C THR A 29 -1.49 7.01 6.80
N ARG A 30 -2.27 6.39 7.67
CA ARG A 30 -2.61 4.98 7.62
C ARG A 30 -4.13 4.83 7.75
N SER A 31 -4.76 4.15 6.79
CA SER A 31 -6.21 3.95 6.79
C SER A 31 -6.65 2.75 7.64
N SER A 32 -5.76 1.79 7.86
CA SER A 32 -6.05 0.57 8.62
C SER A 32 -4.83 0.11 9.42
N SER A 33 -5.06 -0.63 10.51
CA SER A 33 -4.00 -1.32 11.28
C SER A 33 -3.86 -2.79 10.90
N ARG A 34 -4.67 -3.30 9.97
CA ARG A 34 -4.62 -4.71 9.56
C ARG A 34 -3.36 -4.99 8.78
N PRO A 35 -2.56 -5.99 9.19
CA PRO A 35 -1.34 -6.37 8.47
C PRO A 35 -1.62 -6.72 7.02
N GLY A 36 -0.80 -6.17 6.10
CA GLY A 36 -0.97 -6.33 4.66
C GLY A 36 -2.09 -5.50 4.01
N ASN A 37 -2.82 -4.71 4.82
CA ASN A 37 -3.89 -3.81 4.37
C ASN A 37 -3.79 -2.43 5.05
N GLU A 38 -2.60 -2.00 5.42
CA GLU A 38 -2.39 -0.76 6.18
C GLU A 38 -2.82 0.50 5.43
N GLY A 39 -2.80 0.47 4.10
CA GLY A 39 -3.19 1.61 3.26
C GLY A 39 -2.37 2.86 3.55
N LEU A 40 -1.03 2.70 3.61
CA LEU A 40 -0.13 3.80 3.90
C LEU A 40 -0.05 4.78 2.74
N ASN A 41 -0.24 6.04 3.03
CA ASN A 41 -0.06 7.15 2.11
C ASN A 41 1.05 8.09 2.61
N PHE A 42 1.96 8.45 1.71
CA PHE A 42 3.12 9.30 1.99
C PHE A 42 2.93 10.65 1.31
N GLN A 43 3.15 11.74 2.05
CA GLN A 43 3.05 13.09 1.55
C GLN A 43 4.19 13.95 2.09
N ILE A 44 4.89 14.66 1.19
CA ILE A 44 5.99 15.55 1.55
C ILE A 44 5.54 17.00 1.32
N ARG A 45 5.49 17.83 2.39
CA ARG A 45 5.14 19.27 2.37
C ARG A 45 3.78 19.65 1.79
N GLY A 46 2.84 18.69 1.67
CA GLY A 46 1.52 18.97 1.11
C GLY A 46 1.37 18.54 -0.34
N LEU A 47 0.23 18.84 -0.95
CA LEU A 47 -0.05 18.52 -2.36
C LEU A 47 0.65 19.55 -3.24
N THR A 48 1.42 19.07 -4.22
CA THR A 48 2.12 19.91 -5.21
C THR A 48 1.33 20.04 -6.51
N SER A 49 0.31 19.23 -6.70
CA SER A 49 -0.60 19.22 -7.86
C SER A 49 -2.04 18.97 -7.41
N VAL A 50 -3.00 19.49 -8.16
CA VAL A 50 -4.45 19.24 -7.97
C VAL A 50 -4.76 17.74 -8.09
N ASN A 51 -4.01 17.01 -8.92
CA ASN A 51 -4.15 15.58 -9.13
C ASN A 51 -3.45 14.74 -8.03
N GLY A 52 -2.83 15.39 -7.02
CA GLY A 52 -2.12 14.70 -5.95
C GLY A 52 -0.80 14.09 -6.42
N GLY A 53 -0.40 13.00 -5.77
CA GLY A 53 0.77 12.17 -6.10
C GLY A 53 1.53 11.74 -4.87
N SER A 54 2.12 10.55 -4.94
CA SER A 54 3.00 10.01 -3.90
C SER A 54 4.46 10.36 -4.18
N PRO A 55 5.32 10.47 -3.15
CA PRO A 55 6.75 10.62 -3.34
C PRO A 55 7.35 9.46 -4.14
N LEU A 56 8.37 9.75 -4.92
CA LEU A 56 9.16 8.73 -5.58
C LEU A 56 10.02 7.99 -4.54
N ILE A 57 9.97 6.66 -4.53
CA ILE A 57 10.76 5.84 -3.62
C ILE A 57 11.90 5.19 -4.39
N ILE A 58 13.12 5.36 -3.89
CA ILE A 58 14.35 4.86 -4.52
C ILE A 58 15.10 4.01 -3.50
N VAL A 59 15.42 2.78 -3.87
CA VAL A 59 16.22 1.86 -3.05
C VAL A 59 17.55 1.58 -3.77
N ASP A 60 18.67 1.92 -3.14
CA ASP A 60 20.04 1.78 -3.66
C ASP A 60 20.25 2.45 -5.04
N GLY A 61 19.56 3.57 -5.27
CA GLY A 61 19.65 4.36 -6.51
C GLY A 61 18.69 3.95 -7.62
N VAL A 62 17.84 2.95 -7.40
CA VAL A 62 16.86 2.46 -8.37
C VAL A 62 15.44 2.68 -7.87
N PRO A 63 14.52 3.23 -8.70
CA PRO A 63 13.11 3.33 -8.35
C PRO A 63 12.49 1.96 -8.06
N VAL A 64 11.61 1.90 -7.06
CA VAL A 64 10.82 0.69 -6.78
C VAL A 64 9.60 0.60 -7.68
N LEU A 65 9.13 -0.62 -7.93
CA LEU A 65 7.96 -0.91 -8.76
C LEU A 65 6.69 -0.21 -8.22
N ASN A 66 6.50 -0.26 -6.90
CA ASN A 66 5.39 0.37 -6.19
C ASN A 66 5.77 0.67 -4.73
N SER A 67 4.96 1.46 -4.03
CA SER A 67 5.20 1.83 -2.62
C SER A 67 5.12 0.63 -1.67
N GLU A 68 4.35 -0.39 -1.99
CA GLU A 68 4.22 -1.59 -1.16
C GLU A 68 5.52 -2.41 -1.14
N SER A 69 6.26 -2.46 -2.27
CA SER A 69 7.59 -3.09 -2.32
C SER A 69 8.59 -2.45 -1.34
N PHE A 70 8.45 -1.15 -1.07
CA PHE A 70 9.22 -0.46 -0.04
C PHE A 70 8.70 -0.79 1.37
N GLN A 71 7.38 -0.78 1.56
CA GLN A 71 6.76 -1.03 2.87
C GLN A 71 7.12 -2.42 3.40
N ASN A 72 7.24 -3.40 2.51
CA ASN A 72 7.56 -4.79 2.83
C ASN A 72 9.09 -5.08 2.87
N LEU A 73 9.96 -4.08 2.80
CA LEU A 73 11.37 -4.28 3.08
C LEU A 73 11.59 -4.70 4.54
N ASN A 74 12.59 -5.52 4.78
CA ASN A 74 13.03 -5.80 6.14
C ASN A 74 13.73 -4.57 6.73
N SER A 75 13.28 -4.07 7.88
CA SER A 75 13.88 -2.92 8.58
C SER A 75 15.37 -3.13 8.91
N ASP A 76 15.76 -4.38 9.23
CA ASP A 76 17.12 -4.73 9.60
C ASP A 76 18.11 -4.68 8.41
N ASP A 77 17.58 -4.64 7.17
CA ASP A 77 18.40 -4.48 5.97
C ASP A 77 18.65 -3.01 5.60
N ILE A 78 18.01 -2.06 6.29
CA ILE A 78 18.12 -0.65 5.97
C ILE A 78 19.23 0.00 6.79
N GLU A 79 20.17 0.67 6.10
CA GLU A 79 21.22 1.48 6.73
C GLU A 79 20.69 2.87 7.09
N ASN A 80 20.00 3.52 6.13
CA ASN A 80 19.38 4.82 6.35
C ASN A 80 18.26 5.13 5.35
N ILE A 81 17.38 6.07 5.74
CA ILE A 81 16.36 6.65 4.89
C ILE A 81 16.53 8.16 4.89
N SER A 82 16.62 8.76 3.71
CA SER A 82 16.69 10.21 3.52
C SER A 82 15.48 10.70 2.73
N VAL A 83 14.90 11.81 3.14
CA VAL A 83 13.76 12.45 2.46
C VAL A 83 14.27 13.71 1.77
N LEU A 84 14.22 13.71 0.43
CA LEU A 84 14.57 14.85 -0.39
C LEU A 84 13.32 15.67 -0.69
N LYS A 85 13.49 16.99 -0.60
CA LYS A 85 12.42 17.98 -0.73
C LYS A 85 12.89 19.04 -1.74
N ASP A 86 11.94 19.64 -2.44
CA ASP A 86 12.19 20.78 -3.33
C ASP A 86 13.25 20.51 -4.42
N GLY A 87 14.09 21.51 -4.72
CA GLY A 87 15.11 21.44 -5.77
C GLY A 87 16.07 20.25 -5.68
N SER A 88 16.30 19.68 -4.49
CA SER A 88 17.15 18.50 -4.34
C SER A 88 16.53 17.20 -4.90
N ALA A 89 15.20 17.16 -5.06
CA ALA A 89 14.48 16.05 -5.66
C ALA A 89 14.49 16.10 -7.21
N SER A 90 14.74 17.27 -7.82
CA SER A 90 14.62 17.51 -9.25
C SER A 90 15.53 16.62 -10.11
N ILE A 91 16.65 16.16 -9.57
CA ILE A 91 17.57 15.23 -10.28
C ILE A 91 16.87 13.91 -10.66
N TYR A 92 15.83 13.51 -9.92
CA TYR A 92 15.06 12.29 -10.16
C TYR A 92 13.89 12.49 -11.12
N GLY A 93 13.71 13.72 -11.66
CA GLY A 93 12.79 14.04 -12.74
C GLY A 93 11.36 14.33 -12.31
N ALA A 94 10.47 14.29 -13.29
CA ALA A 94 9.07 14.62 -13.14
C ALA A 94 8.35 13.77 -12.07
N LYS A 95 8.69 12.50 -11.95
CA LYS A 95 8.13 11.62 -10.90
C LYS A 95 8.49 12.05 -9.48
N ALA A 96 9.50 12.92 -9.32
CA ALA A 96 9.96 13.43 -8.04
C ALA A 96 9.31 14.78 -7.64
N ALA A 97 8.32 15.26 -8.39
CA ALA A 97 7.61 16.50 -8.09
C ALA A 97 7.01 16.52 -6.66
N ASN A 98 6.57 15.36 -6.17
CA ASN A 98 6.04 15.17 -4.81
C ASN A 98 7.13 14.82 -3.78
N GLY A 99 8.42 15.02 -4.12
CA GLY A 99 9.57 14.67 -3.28
C GLY A 99 10.06 13.23 -3.49
N VAL A 100 11.15 12.89 -2.82
CA VAL A 100 11.81 11.58 -2.96
C VAL A 100 12.15 11.00 -1.59
N ILE A 101 11.89 9.70 -1.41
CA ILE A 101 12.34 8.90 -0.28
C ILE A 101 13.49 8.02 -0.78
N LEU A 102 14.71 8.30 -0.31
CA LEU A 102 15.90 7.52 -0.62
C LEU A 102 16.16 6.50 0.48
N VAL A 103 16.25 5.25 0.12
CA VAL A 103 16.58 4.14 1.01
C VAL A 103 17.95 3.58 0.61
N THR A 104 18.84 3.47 1.58
CA THR A 104 20.14 2.81 1.42
C THR A 104 20.12 1.53 2.24
N THR A 105 20.46 0.40 1.62
CA THR A 105 20.54 -0.88 2.32
C THR A 105 21.92 -1.14 2.87
N LYS A 106 21.99 -1.93 3.94
CA LYS A 106 23.26 -2.33 4.58
C LYS A 106 24.11 -3.16 3.62
N LYS A 107 25.40 -2.90 3.63
CA LYS A 107 26.44 -3.67 2.92
C LYS A 107 27.37 -4.35 3.91
N GLY A 108 28.14 -5.33 3.46
CA GLY A 108 29.17 -5.95 4.27
C GLY A 108 30.31 -4.99 4.59
N LYS A 109 30.78 -5.01 5.83
CA LYS A 109 31.92 -4.18 6.30
C LYS A 109 32.76 -4.98 7.30
N GLY A 110 34.07 -4.92 7.15
CA GLY A 110 35.03 -5.53 8.11
C GLY A 110 35.00 -7.07 8.12
N LYS A 111 35.29 -7.64 9.28
CA LYS A 111 35.28 -9.11 9.47
C LYS A 111 33.89 -9.67 9.32
N THR A 112 33.81 -10.94 8.91
CA THR A 112 32.54 -11.66 8.82
C THR A 112 31.83 -11.69 10.16
N THR A 113 30.58 -11.23 10.18
CA THR A 113 29.67 -11.29 11.32
C THR A 113 28.42 -12.09 10.96
N VAL A 114 27.86 -12.75 11.96
CA VAL A 114 26.54 -13.42 11.88
C VAL A 114 25.67 -12.78 12.94
N ASP A 115 24.57 -12.19 12.51
CA ASP A 115 23.64 -11.50 13.39
C ASP A 115 22.29 -12.19 13.34
N TYR A 116 21.71 -12.47 14.50
CA TYR A 116 20.36 -13.00 14.65
C TYR A 116 19.55 -12.10 15.57
N GLY A 117 18.37 -11.72 15.10
CA GLY A 117 17.39 -10.93 15.84
C GLY A 117 16.04 -11.63 15.94
N PHE A 118 15.43 -11.54 17.10
CA PHE A 118 14.06 -12.01 17.34
C PHE A 118 13.24 -10.88 17.98
N ASN A 119 12.10 -10.58 17.38
CA ASN A 119 11.14 -9.61 17.89
C ASN A 119 9.79 -10.27 18.06
N MET A 120 9.17 -10.08 19.23
CA MET A 120 7.81 -10.49 19.49
C MET A 120 6.98 -9.28 19.92
N ARG A 121 5.78 -9.18 19.38
CA ARG A 121 4.82 -8.13 19.68
C ARG A 121 3.47 -8.75 20.01
N PHE A 122 2.69 -8.07 20.79
CA PHE A 122 1.29 -8.40 20.95
C PHE A 122 0.42 -7.21 20.58
N THR A 123 -0.63 -7.50 19.84
CA THR A 123 -1.64 -6.53 19.42
C THR A 123 -2.84 -6.68 20.34
N THR A 124 -3.28 -5.56 20.91
CA THR A 124 -4.51 -5.48 21.71
C THR A 124 -5.38 -4.37 21.15
N ASN A 125 -6.62 -4.34 21.58
CA ASN A 125 -7.49 -3.21 21.30
C ASN A 125 -6.90 -1.94 21.90
N GLY A 126 -6.87 -0.87 21.11
CA GLY A 126 -6.55 0.47 21.59
C GLY A 126 -7.79 1.14 22.21
N ILE A 127 -8.15 2.32 21.70
CA ILE A 127 -9.41 2.97 22.06
C ILE A 127 -10.53 2.22 21.35
N MET A 128 -11.36 1.52 22.13
CA MET A 128 -12.54 0.83 21.60
C MET A 128 -13.66 1.84 21.35
N ALA A 129 -14.47 1.57 20.34
CA ALA A 129 -15.75 2.25 20.21
C ALA A 129 -16.61 1.93 21.45
N PHE A 130 -17.35 2.92 21.93
CA PHE A 130 -18.28 2.71 23.03
C PHE A 130 -19.35 1.72 22.58
N SER A 131 -19.50 0.63 23.35
CA SER A 131 -20.59 -0.33 23.19
C SER A 131 -21.47 -0.21 24.42
N PRO A 132 -22.69 0.37 24.30
CA PRO A 132 -23.59 0.50 25.43
C PRO A 132 -24.03 -0.88 25.91
N SER A 133 -24.20 -1.02 27.23
CA SER A 133 -24.91 -2.17 27.79
C SER A 133 -26.37 -2.18 27.32
N MET A 134 -27.03 -3.31 27.47
CA MET A 134 -28.49 -3.41 27.22
C MET A 134 -29.28 -2.34 27.98
N GLN A 135 -28.93 -2.11 29.24
CA GLN A 135 -29.57 -1.12 30.10
C GLN A 135 -29.39 0.30 29.60
N GLU A 136 -28.16 0.66 29.25
CA GLU A 136 -27.85 1.99 28.68
C GLU A 136 -28.56 2.22 27.37
N TYR A 137 -28.51 1.23 26.50
CA TYR A 137 -29.17 1.28 25.19
C TYR A 137 -30.70 1.51 25.38
N ALA A 138 -31.34 0.69 26.18
CA ALA A 138 -32.78 0.80 26.40
C ALA A 138 -33.16 2.13 27.07
N THR A 139 -32.34 2.63 27.98
CA THR A 139 -32.55 3.93 28.64
C THR A 139 -32.45 5.07 27.64
N MET A 140 -31.46 5.03 26.74
CA MET A 140 -31.31 6.01 25.68
C MET A 140 -32.51 6.00 24.69
N TRP A 141 -33.00 4.81 24.35
CA TRP A 141 -34.17 4.68 23.49
C TRP A 141 -35.47 5.17 24.16
N LEU A 142 -35.66 4.86 25.45
CA LEU A 142 -36.80 5.40 26.21
C LEU A 142 -36.79 6.92 26.25
N GLU A 143 -35.59 7.52 26.37
CA GLU A 143 -35.47 8.98 26.38
C GLU A 143 -35.72 9.56 24.99
N ALA A 144 -35.16 8.95 23.92
CA ALA A 144 -35.37 9.39 22.54
C ALA A 144 -36.84 9.27 22.11
N ASN A 145 -37.53 8.20 22.51
CA ASN A 145 -38.93 7.96 22.13
C ASN A 145 -39.94 8.86 22.86
N LYS A 146 -39.55 9.59 23.91
CA LYS A 146 -40.41 10.55 24.55
C LYS A 146 -40.93 11.63 23.59
N GLU A 147 -40.06 12.08 22.70
CA GLU A 147 -40.38 13.15 21.74
C GLU A 147 -40.89 12.60 20.39
N MET A 148 -40.61 11.31 20.09
CA MET A 148 -40.95 10.67 18.80
C MET A 148 -41.37 9.21 18.98
N PRO A 149 -42.52 8.94 19.64
CA PRO A 149 -42.92 7.56 19.95
C PRO A 149 -43.22 6.70 18.71
N GLU A 150 -43.50 7.32 17.55
CA GLU A 150 -43.73 6.63 16.28
C GLU A 150 -42.40 6.14 15.61
N HIS A 151 -41.23 6.47 16.12
CA HIS A 151 -39.93 6.12 15.53
C HIS A 151 -39.27 4.91 16.22
N ASP A 152 -40.03 4.00 16.77
CA ASP A 152 -39.50 2.71 17.26
C ASP A 152 -39.14 1.79 16.07
N TRP A 153 -38.06 2.15 15.37
CA TRP A 153 -37.57 1.45 14.19
C TRP A 153 -37.21 -0.03 14.45
N TRP A 154 -36.91 -0.37 15.70
CA TRP A 154 -36.56 -1.73 16.12
C TRP A 154 -37.75 -2.51 16.63
N GLY A 155 -38.91 -1.86 16.76
CA GLY A 155 -40.10 -2.51 17.24
C GLY A 155 -39.99 -3.09 18.65
N TRP A 156 -39.21 -2.46 19.51
CA TRP A 156 -39.08 -2.93 20.89
C TRP A 156 -40.36 -2.75 21.70
N GLY A 157 -41.06 -1.67 21.51
CA GLY A 157 -42.16 -1.25 22.38
C GLY A 157 -41.67 -0.74 23.72
N GLU A 158 -42.41 0.17 24.33
CA GLU A 158 -42.05 0.84 25.58
C GLU A 158 -41.90 -0.15 26.76
N GLU A 159 -42.79 -1.16 26.82
CA GLU A 159 -42.74 -2.16 27.91
C GLU A 159 -41.47 -3.01 27.85
N ASN A 160 -41.06 -3.45 26.66
CA ASN A 160 -39.84 -4.21 26.50
C ASN A 160 -38.60 -3.36 26.81
N LEU A 161 -38.56 -2.12 26.35
CA LEU A 161 -37.46 -1.19 26.67
C LEU A 161 -37.35 -0.93 28.17
N LYS A 162 -38.49 -0.82 28.90
CA LYS A 162 -38.47 -0.71 30.38
C LYS A 162 -37.88 -1.93 31.08
N LYS A 163 -38.19 -3.13 30.59
CA LYS A 163 -37.59 -4.39 31.09
C LYS A 163 -36.09 -4.45 30.82
N MET A 164 -35.68 -4.11 29.60
CA MET A 164 -34.26 -4.05 29.19
C MET A 164 -33.48 -3.02 30.04
N ALA A 165 -34.06 -1.84 30.28
CA ALA A 165 -33.46 -0.81 31.15
C ALA A 165 -33.28 -1.27 32.59
N GLN A 166 -34.09 -2.20 33.08
CA GLN A 166 -33.94 -2.85 34.37
C GLN A 166 -32.92 -4.00 34.35
N GLY A 167 -32.33 -4.33 33.20
CA GLY A 167 -31.37 -5.41 33.07
C GLY A 167 -32.00 -6.80 33.02
N ILE A 168 -33.28 -6.90 32.71
CA ILE A 168 -33.97 -8.19 32.60
C ILE A 168 -33.57 -8.82 31.23
N GLU A 169 -32.83 -9.90 31.27
CA GLU A 169 -32.51 -10.70 30.10
C GLU A 169 -33.65 -11.66 29.78
N GLY A 170 -33.87 -11.93 28.49
CA GLY A 170 -34.91 -12.86 28.10
C GLY A 170 -35.35 -12.74 26.65
N ILE A 171 -36.50 -13.35 26.44
CA ILE A 171 -37.14 -13.36 25.12
C ILE A 171 -38.15 -12.22 25.05
N TYR A 172 -38.01 -11.41 24.01
CA TYR A 172 -38.84 -10.27 23.73
C TYR A 172 -39.51 -10.43 22.38
N GLU A 173 -40.77 -10.08 22.28
CA GLU A 173 -41.52 -10.06 21.03
C GLU A 173 -41.48 -8.64 20.44
N SER A 174 -41.07 -8.56 19.18
CA SER A 174 -41.02 -7.28 18.47
C SER A 174 -42.44 -6.83 18.10
N THR A 175 -42.68 -5.52 18.16
CA THR A 175 -43.92 -4.90 17.64
C THR A 175 -43.93 -4.86 16.11
N VAL A 176 -42.78 -5.08 15.44
CA VAL A 176 -42.65 -5.20 13.99
C VAL A 176 -42.77 -6.67 13.59
N ALA A 177 -43.78 -7.03 12.85
CA ALA A 177 -44.13 -8.42 12.53
C ALA A 177 -42.99 -9.24 11.90
N ASP A 178 -42.15 -8.60 11.08
CA ASP A 178 -41.04 -9.28 10.40
C ASP A 178 -39.87 -9.60 11.32
N TRP A 179 -39.85 -9.07 12.54
CA TRP A 179 -38.74 -9.23 13.48
C TRP A 179 -38.98 -10.36 14.47
N GLY A 180 -40.22 -10.76 14.67
CA GLY A 180 -40.58 -11.90 15.52
C GLY A 180 -40.04 -11.82 16.96
N THR A 181 -39.72 -12.99 17.51
CA THR A 181 -39.27 -13.15 18.89
C THR A 181 -37.75 -13.12 18.96
N MET A 182 -37.20 -12.28 19.83
CA MET A 182 -35.75 -12.06 19.99
C MET A 182 -35.29 -12.41 21.40
N PHE A 183 -34.15 -13.05 21.54
CA PHE A 183 -33.44 -13.11 22.81
C PHE A 183 -32.52 -11.90 22.95
N VAL A 184 -32.58 -11.25 24.08
CA VAL A 184 -31.78 -10.11 24.49
C VAL A 184 -31.07 -10.42 25.80
N GLY A 185 -29.76 -10.26 25.83
CA GLY A 185 -28.96 -10.50 27.02
C GLY A 185 -27.72 -9.60 27.03
N ASN A 186 -26.96 -9.64 28.12
CA ASN A 186 -25.72 -8.88 28.26
C ASN A 186 -24.57 -9.58 27.53
N ALA A 187 -24.54 -9.49 26.21
CA ALA A 187 -23.41 -9.93 25.41
C ALA A 187 -22.47 -8.76 25.10
N ASN A 188 -21.18 -8.99 25.11
CA ASN A 188 -20.20 -8.02 24.64
C ASN A 188 -19.62 -8.49 23.31
N ARG A 189 -20.19 -8.01 22.22
CA ARG A 189 -19.76 -8.35 20.86
C ARG A 189 -18.30 -8.02 20.57
N LEU A 190 -17.78 -6.95 21.19
CA LEU A 190 -16.39 -6.55 20.99
C LEU A 190 -15.43 -7.56 21.62
N ASP A 191 -15.77 -8.10 22.78
CA ASP A 191 -14.96 -9.13 23.44
C ASP A 191 -15.04 -10.49 22.71
N GLU A 192 -16.14 -10.77 22.01
CA GLU A 192 -16.27 -11.96 21.18
C GLU A 192 -15.44 -11.85 19.89
N LEU A 193 -15.33 -10.65 19.32
CA LEU A 193 -14.65 -10.42 18.05
C LEU A 193 -13.15 -10.20 18.20
N PHE A 194 -12.69 -9.63 19.29
CA PHE A 194 -11.31 -9.21 19.43
C PHE A 194 -10.61 -9.88 20.62
N ALA A 195 -9.38 -10.30 20.39
CA ALA A 195 -8.51 -10.86 21.42
C ALA A 195 -7.08 -10.34 21.26
N ARG A 196 -6.28 -10.52 22.31
CA ARG A 196 -4.83 -10.33 22.19
C ARG A 196 -4.25 -11.34 21.23
N ARG A 197 -3.51 -10.86 20.21
CA ARG A 197 -2.79 -11.68 19.24
C ARG A 197 -1.30 -11.39 19.29
N TYR A 198 -0.50 -12.38 18.92
CA TYR A 198 0.95 -12.29 18.91
C TYR A 198 1.46 -12.24 17.49
N SER A 199 2.42 -11.36 17.25
CA SER A 199 3.18 -11.26 16.01
C SER A 199 4.65 -11.45 16.34
N TYR A 200 5.39 -12.11 15.46
CA TYR A 200 6.81 -12.36 15.65
C TYR A 200 7.59 -12.20 14.36
N GLN A 201 8.88 -11.88 14.53
CA GLN A 201 9.82 -11.69 13.44
C GLN A 201 11.17 -12.28 13.82
N HIS A 202 11.74 -13.03 12.89
CA HIS A 202 13.08 -13.57 12.95
C HIS A 202 13.92 -12.94 11.85
N ASN A 203 15.12 -12.47 12.19
CA ASN A 203 16.08 -11.89 11.25
C ASN A 203 17.41 -12.63 11.41
N LEU A 204 17.97 -13.09 10.30
CA LEU A 204 19.30 -13.69 10.26
C LEU A 204 20.11 -12.99 9.17
N SER A 205 21.34 -12.57 9.48
CA SER A 205 22.21 -12.02 8.45
C SER A 205 23.65 -12.44 8.64
N VAL A 206 24.34 -12.56 7.50
CA VAL A 206 25.78 -12.79 7.42
C VAL A 206 26.38 -11.70 6.56
N ALA A 207 27.34 -10.95 7.09
CA ALA A 207 27.96 -9.84 6.38
C ALA A 207 29.48 -9.78 6.63
N GLY A 208 30.22 -9.34 5.64
CA GLY A 208 31.68 -9.18 5.76
C GLY A 208 32.26 -8.50 4.53
N SER A 209 33.55 -8.15 4.62
CA SER A 209 34.30 -7.63 3.48
C SER A 209 35.74 -8.10 3.50
N THR A 210 36.31 -8.16 2.30
CA THR A 210 37.77 -8.32 2.06
C THR A 210 38.26 -7.07 1.34
N ASP A 211 39.55 -7.01 1.01
CA ASP A 211 40.13 -5.90 0.23
C ASP A 211 39.49 -5.77 -1.16
N LYS A 212 38.95 -6.86 -1.73
CA LYS A 212 38.40 -6.93 -3.08
C LYS A 212 36.89 -7.10 -3.15
N SER A 213 36.23 -7.53 -2.07
CA SER A 213 34.81 -7.84 -2.10
C SER A 213 34.11 -7.46 -0.79
N ASP A 214 32.84 -7.10 -0.90
CA ASP A 214 31.93 -6.92 0.21
C ASP A 214 30.67 -7.75 -0.05
N TYR A 215 30.12 -8.35 1.00
CA TYR A 215 28.92 -9.18 0.90
C TYR A 215 28.04 -9.06 2.13
N ARG A 216 26.72 -9.12 1.92
CA ARG A 216 25.71 -9.29 2.94
C ARG A 216 24.61 -10.18 2.40
N ILE A 217 24.24 -11.21 3.16
CA ILE A 217 23.10 -12.07 2.93
C ILE A 217 22.19 -11.94 4.14
N SER A 218 20.90 -11.70 3.94
CA SER A 218 19.92 -11.64 5.02
C SER A 218 18.67 -12.45 4.67
N LEU A 219 18.10 -13.07 5.71
CA LEU A 219 16.84 -13.80 5.68
C LEU A 219 16.00 -13.30 6.83
N ALA A 220 14.76 -12.91 6.54
CA ALA A 220 13.80 -12.54 7.56
C ALA A 220 12.46 -13.25 7.34
N TYR A 221 11.84 -13.66 8.43
CA TYR A 221 10.49 -14.21 8.45
C TYR A 221 9.68 -13.45 9.49
N ALA A 222 8.46 -13.04 9.12
CA ALA A 222 7.52 -12.41 10.03
C ALA A 222 6.12 -13.01 9.87
N ASP A 223 5.41 -13.14 11.01
CA ASP A 223 3.98 -13.40 11.06
C ASP A 223 3.34 -12.24 11.82
N ASN A 224 2.63 -11.39 11.09
CA ASN A 224 1.95 -10.21 11.62
C ASN A 224 0.46 -10.47 11.69
N GLN A 225 -0.11 -10.49 12.91
CA GLN A 225 -1.53 -10.75 13.11
C GLN A 225 -2.26 -9.51 13.62
N ALA A 226 -3.46 -9.28 13.09
CA ALA A 226 -4.45 -8.40 13.68
C ALA A 226 -5.04 -9.03 14.95
N ASN A 227 -5.92 -8.31 15.63
CA ASN A 227 -6.47 -8.74 16.91
C ASN A 227 -7.83 -9.47 16.80
N LEU A 228 -8.22 -9.96 15.64
CA LEU A 228 -9.45 -10.72 15.46
C LEU A 228 -9.39 -12.05 16.21
N ALA A 229 -10.43 -12.36 17.01
CA ALA A 229 -10.52 -13.58 17.78
C ALA A 229 -11.08 -14.77 16.98
N THR A 230 -11.99 -14.49 16.08
CA THR A 230 -12.82 -15.48 15.38
C THR A 230 -12.13 -16.17 14.21
N ALA A 231 -11.10 -15.53 13.63
CA ALA A 231 -10.36 -16.08 12.49
C ALA A 231 -8.92 -15.56 12.44
N TYR A 232 -8.09 -16.20 11.62
CA TYR A 232 -6.80 -15.61 11.25
C TYR A 232 -7.05 -14.38 10.39
N ASP A 233 -6.38 -13.29 10.72
CA ASP A 233 -6.39 -12.02 10.02
C ASP A 233 -4.98 -11.45 10.10
N GLY A 234 -4.21 -11.60 9.03
CA GLY A 234 -2.80 -11.25 9.12
C GLY A 234 -2.01 -11.46 7.84
N GLN A 235 -0.70 -11.22 7.96
CA GLN A 235 0.25 -11.36 6.87
C GLN A 235 1.49 -12.10 7.33
N LYS A 236 1.84 -13.18 6.62
CA LYS A 236 3.13 -13.86 6.72
C LYS A 236 4.05 -13.31 5.65
N GLN A 237 5.30 -13.02 6.01
CA GLN A 237 6.26 -12.42 5.11
C GLN A 237 7.61 -13.14 5.20
N LEU A 238 8.20 -13.43 4.04
CA LEU A 238 9.56 -13.96 3.89
C LEU A 238 10.37 -13.01 3.03
N ASN A 239 11.49 -12.52 3.56
CA ASN A 239 12.43 -11.65 2.86
C ASN A 239 13.78 -12.35 2.72
N LEU A 240 14.33 -12.35 1.52
CA LEU A 240 15.70 -12.76 1.23
C LEU A 240 16.38 -11.61 0.49
N ARG A 241 17.59 -11.21 0.93
CA ARG A 241 18.42 -10.21 0.26
C ARG A 241 19.86 -10.66 0.19
N LEU A 242 20.46 -10.42 -0.97
CA LEU A 242 21.88 -10.56 -1.23
C LEU A 242 22.42 -9.22 -1.74
N ASN A 243 23.42 -8.66 -1.11
CA ASN A 243 24.23 -7.57 -1.62
C ASN A 243 25.66 -8.08 -1.79
N TYR A 244 26.23 -7.93 -2.97
CA TYR A 244 27.59 -8.35 -3.28
C TYR A 244 28.29 -7.29 -4.13
N GLY A 245 29.45 -6.86 -3.68
CA GLY A 245 30.34 -5.96 -4.40
C GLY A 245 31.71 -6.61 -4.63
N ILE A 246 32.27 -6.46 -5.84
CA ILE A 246 33.61 -6.97 -6.17
C ILE A 246 34.37 -5.94 -7.00
N LYS A 247 35.62 -5.68 -6.60
CA LYS A 247 36.62 -4.96 -7.38
C LYS A 247 37.30 -5.95 -8.32
N LEU A 248 36.95 -5.92 -9.59
CA LEU A 248 37.58 -6.78 -10.59
C LEU A 248 38.96 -6.28 -11.00
N THR A 249 39.09 -4.95 -11.05
CA THR A 249 40.37 -4.24 -11.22
C THR A 249 40.34 -2.97 -10.38
N ASP A 250 41.46 -2.23 -10.31
CA ASP A 250 41.53 -0.96 -9.57
C ASP A 250 40.58 0.12 -10.14
N TRP A 251 40.22 0.00 -11.40
CA TRP A 251 39.37 0.94 -12.12
C TRP A 251 37.95 0.43 -12.36
N PHE A 252 37.63 -0.85 -12.04
CA PHE A 252 36.33 -1.44 -12.28
C PHE A 252 35.80 -2.19 -11.05
N LYS A 253 34.67 -1.71 -10.52
CA LYS A 253 33.88 -2.36 -9.47
C LYS A 253 32.50 -2.76 -10.00
N LEU A 254 32.09 -3.99 -9.75
CA LEU A 254 30.73 -4.49 -9.99
C LEU A 254 29.99 -4.67 -8.65
N GLU A 255 28.82 -4.10 -8.52
CA GLU A 255 27.91 -4.31 -7.40
C GLU A 255 26.65 -5.02 -7.92
N THR A 256 26.21 -6.04 -7.22
CA THR A 256 24.99 -6.79 -7.52
C THR A 256 24.13 -6.85 -6.27
N SER A 257 22.84 -6.58 -6.41
CA SER A 257 21.84 -6.78 -5.37
C SER A 257 20.74 -7.67 -5.90
N ALA A 258 20.36 -8.68 -5.13
CA ALA A 258 19.20 -9.52 -5.42
C ALA A 258 18.30 -9.55 -4.19
N SER A 259 16.98 -9.42 -4.39
CA SER A 259 16.02 -9.53 -3.31
C SER A 259 14.76 -10.27 -3.73
N MET A 260 14.20 -11.01 -2.79
CA MET A 260 12.92 -11.68 -2.88
C MET A 260 12.08 -11.33 -1.66
N ILE A 261 10.85 -10.91 -1.88
CA ILE A 261 9.87 -10.65 -0.85
C ILE A 261 8.63 -11.46 -1.20
N LYS A 262 8.30 -12.43 -0.36
CA LYS A 262 7.05 -13.19 -0.47
C LYS A 262 6.13 -12.79 0.68
N THR A 263 4.90 -12.38 0.37
CA THR A 263 3.87 -12.10 1.36
C THR A 263 2.65 -12.96 1.10
N ASN A 264 2.12 -13.57 2.16
CA ASN A 264 0.85 -14.27 2.16
C ASN A 264 -0.06 -13.54 3.15
N THR A 265 -1.10 -12.89 2.64
CA THR A 265 -2.09 -12.18 3.45
C THR A 265 -3.39 -12.97 3.41
N GLU A 266 -3.92 -13.30 4.58
CA GLU A 266 -5.18 -14.00 4.72
C GLU A 266 -6.10 -13.18 5.61
N THR A 267 -7.33 -12.97 5.16
CA THR A 267 -8.36 -12.22 5.88
C THR A 267 -9.72 -12.90 5.73
N PRO A 268 -10.64 -12.74 6.68
CA PRO A 268 -12.03 -13.12 6.43
C PRO A 268 -12.59 -12.38 5.21
N THR A 269 -13.42 -13.05 4.43
CA THR A 269 -14.10 -12.45 3.28
C THR A 269 -15.08 -11.37 3.72
N HIS A 270 -15.82 -11.63 4.79
CA HIS A 270 -16.77 -10.68 5.35
C HIS A 270 -16.06 -9.76 6.35
N GLY A 271 -16.20 -8.44 6.14
CA GLY A 271 -15.65 -7.43 7.04
C GLY A 271 -16.50 -7.27 8.30
N ILE A 272 -15.85 -6.80 9.36
CA ILE A 272 -16.51 -6.45 10.63
C ILE A 272 -17.12 -5.04 10.61
N ASP A 273 -16.78 -4.25 9.60
CA ASP A 273 -17.06 -2.80 9.57
C ASP A 273 -18.56 -2.48 9.61
N ARG A 274 -19.38 -3.25 8.91
CA ARG A 274 -20.83 -3.05 8.89
C ARG A 274 -21.52 -3.44 10.19
N THR A 275 -21.01 -4.48 10.83
CA THR A 275 -21.60 -5.03 12.06
C THR A 275 -21.24 -4.22 13.30
N LEU A 276 -20.03 -3.63 13.33
CA LEU A 276 -19.59 -2.81 14.46
C LEU A 276 -20.25 -1.43 14.52
N TYR A 277 -20.60 -0.86 13.34
CA TYR A 277 -21.00 0.56 13.29
C TYR A 277 -22.46 0.81 12.93
N GLY A 278 -23.22 -0.20 12.54
CA GLY A 278 -24.53 0.11 11.98
C GLY A 278 -25.70 -0.72 12.44
N ASN A 279 -25.56 -2.00 12.67
CA ASN A 279 -26.75 -2.87 12.73
C ASN A 279 -26.69 -3.97 13.79
N ASP A 280 -25.60 -4.14 14.51
CA ASP A 280 -25.50 -5.15 15.56
C ASP A 280 -25.76 -4.52 16.92
N ALA A 281 -26.88 -4.85 17.53
CA ALA A 281 -27.11 -4.44 18.89
C ALA A 281 -26.13 -5.20 19.81
N PRO A 282 -25.44 -4.49 20.73
CA PRO A 282 -24.36 -5.06 21.53
C PRO A 282 -24.81 -6.15 22.49
N PHE A 283 -26.09 -6.30 22.68
CA PHE A 283 -26.73 -7.24 23.60
C PHE A 283 -27.26 -8.52 22.95
N PHE A 284 -27.02 -8.74 21.65
CA PHE A 284 -27.30 -10.02 21.00
C PHE A 284 -26.08 -10.95 21.15
N PRO A 285 -26.21 -12.12 21.76
CA PRO A 285 -25.11 -13.09 21.83
C PRO A 285 -24.79 -13.66 20.43
N ALA A 286 -23.53 -14.04 20.19
CA ALA A 286 -23.14 -14.61 18.91
C ALA A 286 -23.73 -16.03 18.71
N LYS A 287 -23.98 -16.75 19.78
CA LYS A 287 -24.50 -18.12 19.74
C LYS A 287 -25.75 -18.29 20.61
N ASN A 288 -26.65 -19.17 20.16
CA ASN A 288 -27.78 -19.62 20.94
C ASN A 288 -27.35 -20.68 21.99
N PRO A 289 -28.24 -21.14 22.89
CA PRO A 289 -27.92 -22.16 23.90
C PRO A 289 -27.43 -23.50 23.34
N TYR A 290 -27.68 -23.79 22.08
CA TYR A 290 -27.25 -25.00 21.38
C TYR A 290 -25.87 -24.87 20.73
N GLY A 291 -25.20 -23.70 20.91
CA GLY A 291 -23.88 -23.43 20.31
C GLY A 291 -23.92 -23.06 18.83
N GLN A 292 -25.09 -22.83 18.28
CA GLN A 292 -25.30 -22.45 16.87
C GLN A 292 -25.24 -20.92 16.72
N TRP A 293 -24.88 -20.44 15.53
CA TRP A 293 -24.85 -19.01 15.23
C TRP A 293 -26.24 -18.38 15.35
N TYR A 294 -26.38 -17.43 16.25
CA TYR A 294 -27.66 -16.81 16.53
C TYR A 294 -27.93 -15.64 15.58
N ALA A 295 -29.05 -15.66 14.90
CA ALA A 295 -29.62 -14.55 14.17
C ALA A 295 -31.14 -14.69 14.16
N ASN A 296 -31.83 -13.59 14.43
CA ASN A 296 -33.28 -13.64 14.65
C ASN A 296 -34.11 -13.24 13.44
N PHE A 297 -33.49 -12.65 12.42
CA PHE A 297 -34.19 -11.91 11.39
C PHE A 297 -34.09 -12.58 10.04
N GLY A 298 -35.24 -12.72 9.37
CA GLY A 298 -35.32 -13.30 8.03
C GLY A 298 -34.60 -12.51 6.93
N ASN A 299 -34.26 -11.24 7.16
CA ASN A 299 -33.74 -10.33 6.12
C ASN A 299 -32.41 -9.66 6.47
N VAL A 300 -31.72 -10.02 7.54
CA VAL A 300 -30.56 -9.25 7.97
C VAL A 300 -29.33 -10.12 8.14
N GLY A 301 -28.77 -10.47 6.98
CA GLY A 301 -27.60 -11.30 6.88
C GLY A 301 -26.31 -10.74 7.49
N ASP A 302 -26.31 -9.51 8.00
CA ASP A 302 -25.12 -8.80 8.43
C ASP A 302 -24.91 -8.76 9.94
N ARG A 303 -25.79 -9.36 10.73
CA ARG A 303 -25.88 -9.04 12.17
C ARG A 303 -25.14 -9.96 13.09
N ASN A 304 -24.41 -10.94 12.57
CA ASN A 304 -23.53 -11.77 13.39
C ASN A 304 -22.10 -11.76 12.82
N ALA A 305 -21.32 -10.76 13.23
CA ALA A 305 -19.95 -10.60 12.77
C ALA A 305 -19.06 -11.79 13.15
N ALA A 306 -19.30 -12.42 14.28
CA ALA A 306 -18.56 -13.60 14.69
C ALA A 306 -18.81 -14.79 13.74
N ALA A 307 -20.08 -15.03 13.36
CA ALA A 307 -20.46 -16.03 12.39
C ALA A 307 -19.83 -15.73 11.01
N ALA A 308 -20.01 -14.51 10.54
CA ALA A 308 -19.53 -14.07 9.22
C ALA A 308 -18.00 -14.18 9.09
N THR A 309 -17.25 -13.77 10.11
CA THR A 309 -15.79 -13.83 10.09
C THR A 309 -15.22 -15.23 10.31
N THR A 310 -15.96 -16.12 11.00
CA THR A 310 -15.55 -17.52 11.23
C THR A 310 -15.82 -18.38 10.01
N ASP A 311 -17.07 -18.43 9.53
CA ASP A 311 -17.56 -19.39 8.55
C ASP A 311 -17.88 -18.78 7.17
N GLY A 312 -17.83 -17.46 7.04
CA GLY A 312 -18.20 -16.76 5.80
C GLY A 312 -17.18 -16.79 4.67
N GLY A 313 -16.07 -17.50 4.83
CA GLY A 313 -15.04 -17.67 3.80
C GLY A 313 -13.77 -16.87 4.04
N ARG A 314 -12.83 -16.97 3.08
CA ARG A 314 -11.49 -16.36 3.16
C ARG A 314 -11.11 -15.61 1.90
N ASP A 315 -10.28 -14.59 2.07
CA ASP A 315 -9.60 -13.83 1.03
C ASP A 315 -8.10 -13.99 1.22
N GLU A 316 -7.50 -14.84 0.41
CA GLU A 316 -6.09 -15.19 0.42
C GLU A 316 -5.37 -14.47 -0.69
N ARG A 317 -4.27 -13.79 -0.37
CA ARG A 317 -3.47 -13.00 -1.30
C ARG A 317 -2.01 -13.39 -1.16
N GLU A 318 -1.46 -13.95 -2.20
CA GLU A 318 -0.04 -14.26 -2.32
C GLU A 318 0.62 -13.25 -3.25
N LYS A 319 1.74 -12.67 -2.81
CA LYS A 319 2.56 -11.79 -3.64
C LYS A 319 4.01 -12.20 -3.54
N LEU A 320 4.64 -12.36 -4.69
CA LEU A 320 6.07 -12.61 -4.82
C LEU A 320 6.69 -11.45 -5.60
N THR A 321 7.54 -10.66 -4.94
CA THR A 321 8.31 -9.59 -5.57
C THR A 321 9.77 -10.02 -5.62
N THR A 322 10.34 -10.07 -6.82
CA THR A 322 11.76 -10.32 -7.05
C THR A 322 12.42 -9.14 -7.72
N ARG A 323 13.66 -8.84 -7.34
CA ARG A 323 14.44 -7.77 -7.91
C ARG A 323 15.90 -8.17 -8.00
N VAL A 324 16.52 -7.86 -9.15
CA VAL A 324 17.97 -8.04 -9.36
C VAL A 324 18.52 -6.75 -9.96
N ASP A 325 19.54 -6.20 -9.34
CA ASP A 325 20.22 -4.99 -9.76
C ASP A 325 21.69 -5.30 -10.06
N PHE A 326 22.19 -4.72 -11.12
CA PHE A 326 23.60 -4.70 -11.49
C PHE A 326 24.06 -3.25 -11.58
N LYS A 327 25.18 -2.93 -10.94
CA LYS A 327 25.76 -1.60 -10.98
C LYS A 327 27.26 -1.70 -11.27
N ALA A 328 27.66 -1.18 -12.41
CA ALA A 328 29.03 -1.08 -12.84
C ALA A 328 29.59 0.31 -12.51
N LEU A 329 30.71 0.35 -11.80
CA LEU A 329 31.44 1.57 -11.46
C LEU A 329 32.80 1.51 -12.16
N VAL A 330 33.06 2.47 -13.02
CA VAL A 330 34.27 2.51 -13.87
C VAL A 330 35.00 3.83 -13.67
N ASP A 331 36.18 3.79 -13.14
CA ASP A 331 37.10 4.94 -13.06
C ASP A 331 37.85 5.06 -14.40
N ILE A 332 37.42 6.01 -15.27
CA ILE A 332 37.95 6.12 -16.63
C ILE A 332 39.28 6.87 -16.62
N TRP A 333 39.30 8.05 -16.01
CA TRP A 333 40.49 8.90 -15.98
C TRP A 333 40.33 10.04 -15.00
N LYS A 334 41.34 10.42 -14.25
CA LYS A 334 41.50 11.62 -13.38
C LYS A 334 40.21 12.41 -13.08
N GLY A 335 39.32 11.81 -12.28
CA GLY A 335 38.06 12.41 -11.86
C GLY A 335 36.88 12.17 -12.81
N ILE A 336 37.07 11.45 -13.94
CA ILE A 336 36.00 10.99 -14.82
C ILE A 336 35.63 9.56 -14.42
N THR A 337 34.37 9.37 -14.03
CA THR A 337 33.82 8.05 -13.68
C THR A 337 32.55 7.78 -14.47
N PHE A 338 32.33 6.52 -14.80
CA PHE A 338 31.06 6.05 -15.38
C PHE A 338 30.36 5.13 -14.42
N GLU A 339 29.06 5.34 -14.25
CA GLU A 339 28.18 4.49 -13.46
C GLU A 339 27.07 3.96 -14.39
N GLY A 340 27.04 2.65 -14.59
CA GLY A 340 25.98 1.96 -15.33
C GLY A 340 25.12 1.16 -14.38
N THR A 341 23.80 1.29 -14.46
CA THR A 341 22.84 0.53 -13.63
C THR A 341 21.82 -0.16 -14.51
N ALA A 342 21.55 -1.45 -14.24
CA ALA A 342 20.44 -2.20 -14.81
C ALA A 342 19.66 -2.87 -13.68
N SER A 343 18.33 -2.72 -13.67
CA SER A 343 17.44 -3.33 -12.67
C SER A 343 16.29 -4.06 -13.34
N PHE A 344 16.01 -5.24 -12.86
CA PHE A 344 14.90 -6.10 -13.27
C PHE A 344 14.06 -6.43 -12.06
N GLN A 345 12.81 -6.00 -12.08
CA GLN A 345 11.84 -6.25 -11.00
C GLN A 345 10.65 -6.99 -11.58
N ASN A 346 10.21 -8.02 -10.88
CA ASN A 346 9.02 -8.79 -11.23
C ASN A 346 8.14 -8.94 -9.98
N GLU A 347 6.84 -8.73 -10.15
CA GLU A 347 5.85 -8.98 -9.13
C GLU A 347 4.81 -9.93 -9.68
N GLU A 348 4.60 -11.02 -8.97
CA GLU A 348 3.52 -11.97 -9.20
C GLU A 348 2.54 -11.85 -8.04
N TYR A 349 1.28 -11.66 -8.36
CA TYR A 349 0.21 -11.54 -7.40
C TYR A 349 -0.88 -12.54 -7.76
N ARG A 350 -1.27 -13.34 -6.77
CA ARG A 350 -2.42 -14.25 -6.83
C ARG A 350 -3.35 -13.93 -5.69
N ARG A 351 -4.65 -13.88 -5.98
CA ARG A 351 -5.71 -13.77 -4.99
C ARG A 351 -6.70 -14.87 -5.23
N GLU A 352 -7.00 -15.59 -4.19
CA GLU A 352 -8.13 -16.54 -4.14
C GLU A 352 -9.08 -16.05 -3.07
N ARG A 353 -10.33 -15.94 -3.42
CA ARG A 353 -11.38 -15.51 -2.50
C ARG A 353 -12.59 -16.39 -2.68
N TYR A 354 -13.05 -16.95 -1.58
CA TYR A 354 -14.33 -17.59 -1.52
C TYR A 354 -15.19 -16.96 -0.44
N SER A 355 -16.49 -16.80 -0.74
CA SER A 355 -17.50 -16.27 0.14
C SER A 355 -18.60 -17.29 0.28
N LEU A 356 -18.94 -17.64 1.52
CA LEU A 356 -19.87 -18.70 1.86
C LEU A 356 -21.12 -18.11 2.51
N PRO A 357 -22.30 -18.69 2.24
CA PRO A 357 -23.48 -18.41 3.04
C PRO A 357 -23.34 -19.08 4.41
N VAL A 358 -23.55 -18.32 5.48
CA VAL A 358 -23.51 -18.85 6.85
C VAL A 358 -24.92 -19.14 7.35
N GLN A 359 -25.22 -20.37 7.73
CA GLN A 359 -26.52 -20.71 8.31
C GLN A 359 -26.60 -20.20 9.75
N CYS A 360 -27.63 -19.45 10.05
CA CYS A 360 -27.95 -19.02 11.41
C CYS A 360 -29.25 -19.65 11.90
N TYR A 361 -29.43 -19.56 13.21
CA TYR A 361 -30.54 -20.17 13.95
C TYR A 361 -31.14 -19.16 14.92
N ASN A 362 -32.44 -19.27 15.16
CA ASN A 362 -33.08 -18.50 16.21
C ASN A 362 -32.67 -19.03 17.62
N TRP A 363 -33.21 -18.42 18.67
CA TRP A 363 -32.88 -18.81 20.05
C TRP A 363 -33.31 -20.24 20.42
N PHE A 364 -34.30 -20.77 19.71
CA PHE A 364 -34.87 -22.10 19.92
C PHE A 364 -34.21 -23.19 19.07
N GLY A 365 -33.23 -22.85 18.25
CA GLY A 365 -32.52 -23.81 17.42
C GLY A 365 -33.16 -24.04 16.04
N GLU A 366 -34.17 -23.27 15.67
CA GLU A 366 -34.79 -23.33 14.35
C GLU A 366 -33.95 -22.54 13.34
N GLN A 367 -33.85 -23.04 12.13
CA GLN A 367 -33.11 -22.36 11.06
C GLN A 367 -33.77 -21.04 10.68
N THR A 368 -32.98 -19.99 10.65
CA THR A 368 -33.35 -18.70 10.08
C THR A 368 -32.79 -18.56 8.67
N ALA A 369 -32.98 -17.40 8.05
CA ALA A 369 -32.33 -17.11 6.78
C ALA A 369 -30.81 -17.23 6.94
N LYS A 370 -30.15 -17.73 5.88
CA LYS A 370 -28.68 -17.73 5.81
C LYS A 370 -28.18 -16.29 5.82
N LEU A 371 -27.03 -16.06 6.46
CA LEU A 371 -26.28 -14.82 6.29
C LEU A 371 -25.74 -14.78 4.86
N VAL A 372 -26.54 -14.26 3.94
CA VAL A 372 -26.20 -14.15 2.52
C VAL A 372 -26.50 -12.73 2.10
N TYR A 373 -25.51 -12.09 1.51
CA TYR A 373 -25.76 -10.90 0.71
C TYR A 373 -26.33 -11.34 -0.64
N GLU A 374 -27.61 -11.51 -0.74
CA GLU A 374 -28.26 -11.62 -2.02
C GLU A 374 -28.35 -10.22 -2.65
N THR A 375 -27.31 -9.80 -3.32
CA THR A 375 -27.45 -8.73 -4.31
C THR A 375 -27.65 -9.37 -5.67
N THR A 376 -28.55 -8.81 -6.46
CA THR A 376 -28.90 -9.24 -7.82
C THR A 376 -27.84 -8.89 -8.87
N GLN A 377 -26.59 -8.75 -8.47
CA GLN A 377 -25.49 -8.43 -9.39
C GLN A 377 -25.10 -9.69 -10.16
N THR A 378 -25.44 -9.73 -11.43
CA THR A 378 -25.00 -10.78 -12.35
C THR A 378 -23.61 -10.46 -12.91
N LEU A 379 -22.77 -11.47 -13.10
CA LEU A 379 -21.44 -11.34 -13.73
C LEU A 379 -21.57 -11.23 -15.25
N SER A 380 -22.30 -10.23 -15.74
CA SER A 380 -22.62 -10.09 -17.16
C SER A 380 -21.56 -9.35 -17.97
N THR A 381 -20.73 -8.55 -17.32
CA THR A 381 -19.66 -7.78 -17.96
C THR A 381 -18.30 -8.00 -17.29
N PRO A 382 -17.18 -7.74 -17.99
CA PRO A 382 -15.85 -7.74 -17.35
C PRO A 382 -15.75 -6.81 -16.15
N GLN A 383 -16.54 -5.71 -16.15
CA GLN A 383 -16.57 -4.78 -15.02
C GLN A 383 -17.28 -5.39 -13.81
N ASP A 384 -18.34 -6.16 -14.01
CA ASP A 384 -19.01 -6.87 -12.90
C ASP A 384 -18.09 -7.88 -12.25
N VAL A 385 -17.30 -8.63 -13.05
CA VAL A 385 -16.27 -9.55 -12.55
C VAL A 385 -15.20 -8.79 -11.76
N MET A 386 -14.80 -7.60 -12.23
CA MET A 386 -13.84 -6.75 -11.54
C MET A 386 -14.41 -6.21 -10.23
N ASN A 387 -15.69 -5.86 -10.21
CA ASN A 387 -16.40 -5.37 -9.03
C ASN A 387 -16.71 -6.50 -8.04
N PHE A 388 -16.98 -7.70 -8.53
CA PHE A 388 -17.24 -8.89 -7.71
C PHE A 388 -16.11 -9.20 -6.74
N LYS A 389 -14.87 -8.85 -7.09
CA LYS A 389 -13.71 -9.00 -6.20
C LYS A 389 -13.89 -8.39 -4.81
N ASP A 390 -14.71 -7.34 -4.71
CA ASP A 390 -14.96 -6.59 -3.47
C ASP A 390 -16.40 -6.77 -2.95
N SER A 391 -17.22 -7.60 -3.63
CA SER A 391 -18.57 -7.92 -3.19
C SER A 391 -18.54 -8.98 -2.08
N HIS A 392 -19.58 -9.03 -1.26
CA HIS A 392 -19.75 -10.03 -0.21
C HIS A 392 -20.65 -11.20 -0.65
N GLN A 393 -20.98 -11.27 -1.93
CA GLN A 393 -21.82 -12.32 -2.49
C GLN A 393 -21.14 -13.70 -2.39
N PRO A 394 -21.90 -14.76 -2.12
CA PRO A 394 -21.40 -16.12 -2.21
C PRO A 394 -20.84 -16.41 -3.59
N GLY A 395 -19.61 -16.87 -3.64
CA GLY A 395 -18.92 -17.17 -4.88
C GLY A 395 -17.43 -17.39 -4.70
N TYR A 396 -16.79 -17.72 -5.81
CA TYR A 396 -15.36 -17.97 -5.87
C TYR A 396 -14.69 -17.08 -6.90
N LEU A 397 -13.56 -16.48 -6.53
CA LEU A 397 -12.78 -15.58 -7.38
C LEU A 397 -11.32 -15.97 -7.36
N VAL A 398 -10.71 -16.02 -8.55
CA VAL A 398 -9.26 -16.10 -8.74
C VAL A 398 -8.77 -14.92 -9.54
N GLN A 399 -7.76 -14.24 -9.04
CA GLN A 399 -7.08 -13.15 -9.74
C GLN A 399 -5.59 -13.44 -9.82
N ALA A 400 -5.01 -13.26 -10.99
CA ALA A 400 -3.57 -13.34 -11.22
C ALA A 400 -3.09 -12.07 -11.93
N ASN A 401 -2.11 -11.41 -11.34
CA ASN A 401 -1.46 -10.24 -11.93
C ASN A 401 0.04 -10.54 -12.06
N ASN A 402 0.65 -10.02 -13.13
CA ASN A 402 2.10 -9.99 -13.27
C ASN A 402 2.51 -8.58 -13.67
N ALA A 403 3.41 -7.99 -12.91
CA ALA A 403 4.01 -6.69 -13.21
C ALA A 403 5.51 -6.84 -13.38
N ARG A 404 6.05 -6.28 -14.47
CA ARG A 404 7.48 -6.28 -14.77
C ARG A 404 7.96 -4.85 -14.94
N TYR A 405 9.04 -4.53 -14.26
CA TYR A 405 9.70 -3.24 -14.35
C TYR A 405 11.17 -3.42 -14.70
N GLN A 406 11.63 -2.64 -15.65
CA GLN A 406 13.02 -2.60 -16.10
C GLN A 406 13.48 -1.16 -16.00
N TYR A 407 14.65 -0.96 -15.41
CA TYR A 407 15.31 0.33 -15.28
C TYR A 407 16.74 0.23 -15.77
N TYR A 408 17.15 1.19 -16.58
CA TYR A 408 18.52 1.32 -17.05
C TYR A 408 18.98 2.76 -16.84
N SER A 409 20.21 2.92 -16.37
CA SER A 409 20.83 4.23 -16.19
C SER A 409 22.28 4.18 -16.59
N GLY A 410 22.75 5.22 -17.29
CA GLY A 410 24.16 5.47 -17.57
C GLY A 410 24.51 6.89 -17.16
N LEU A 411 25.46 7.07 -16.25
CA LEU A 411 25.88 8.35 -15.72
C LEU A 411 27.37 8.54 -15.93
N LEU A 412 27.76 9.58 -16.67
CA LEU A 412 29.12 10.04 -16.77
C LEU A 412 29.32 11.19 -15.80
N LYS A 413 30.25 11.06 -14.89
CA LYS A 413 30.51 12.02 -13.81
C LYS A 413 31.94 12.55 -13.93
N TYR A 414 32.11 13.83 -13.67
CA TYR A 414 33.41 14.47 -13.57
C TYR A 414 33.52 15.23 -12.26
N LYS A 415 34.46 14.85 -11.40
CA LYS A 415 34.70 15.51 -10.13
C LYS A 415 36.19 15.85 -10.00
N ARG A 416 36.48 17.13 -9.84
CA ARG A 416 37.87 17.60 -9.70
C ARG A 416 37.95 18.92 -8.93
N THR A 417 39.02 19.06 -8.15
CA THR A 417 39.41 20.32 -7.51
C THR A 417 40.60 20.90 -8.26
N PHE A 418 40.51 22.18 -8.60
CA PHE A 418 41.58 22.96 -9.24
C PHE A 418 42.05 24.06 -8.29
N ALA A 419 43.33 24.32 -8.29
CA ALA A 419 43.95 25.36 -7.46
C ALA A 419 43.49 25.33 -5.98
N GLU A 420 43.13 24.14 -5.46
CA GLU A 420 42.67 23.86 -4.09
C GLU A 420 41.34 24.53 -3.69
N VAL A 421 40.81 25.46 -4.50
CA VAL A 421 39.64 26.30 -4.17
C VAL A 421 38.47 26.12 -5.15
N HIS A 422 38.71 25.64 -6.39
CA HIS A 422 37.68 25.48 -7.39
C HIS A 422 37.24 24.02 -7.46
N ASN A 423 36.10 23.71 -6.88
CA ASN A 423 35.52 22.37 -6.90
C ASN A 423 34.46 22.29 -7.99
N ILE A 424 34.65 21.39 -8.95
CA ILE A 424 33.68 21.09 -10.02
C ILE A 424 33.19 19.67 -9.85
N ASP A 425 31.84 19.49 -9.87
CA ASP A 425 31.17 18.21 -9.92
C ASP A 425 30.10 18.28 -11.03
N ALA A 426 30.41 17.70 -12.18
CA ALA A 426 29.54 17.69 -13.34
C ALA A 426 29.05 16.25 -13.61
N MET A 427 27.81 16.11 -14.08
CA MET A 427 27.21 14.84 -14.43
C MET A 427 26.35 15.00 -15.68
N PHE A 428 26.51 14.03 -16.60
CA PHE A 428 25.58 13.82 -17.69
C PHE A 428 25.06 12.38 -17.61
N GLY A 429 23.75 12.20 -17.83
CA GLY A 429 23.13 10.89 -17.71
C GLY A 429 21.96 10.65 -18.64
N ILE A 430 21.67 9.37 -18.81
CA ILE A 430 20.52 8.84 -19.54
C ILE A 430 19.84 7.82 -18.65
N ASN A 431 18.51 7.92 -18.52
CA ASN A 431 17.68 6.93 -17.84
C ASN A 431 16.61 6.41 -18.80
N ALA A 432 16.34 5.11 -18.75
CA ALA A 432 15.24 4.48 -19.45
C ALA A 432 14.48 3.53 -18.53
N GLU A 433 13.16 3.58 -18.59
CA GLU A 433 12.30 2.72 -17.81
C GLU A 433 11.24 2.07 -18.68
N LYS A 434 10.89 0.83 -18.37
CA LYS A 434 9.78 0.13 -19.01
C LYS A 434 8.97 -0.60 -17.94
N TRP A 435 7.68 -0.41 -17.99
CA TRP A 435 6.73 -1.05 -17.10
C TRP A 435 5.67 -1.80 -17.91
N VAL A 436 5.36 -3.02 -17.51
CA VAL A 436 4.35 -3.88 -18.17
C VAL A 436 3.55 -4.59 -17.11
N THR A 437 2.24 -4.50 -17.18
CA THR A 437 1.33 -5.29 -16.33
C THR A 437 0.42 -6.16 -17.17
N LYS A 438 0.10 -7.32 -16.60
CA LYS A 438 -0.92 -8.21 -17.12
C LYS A 438 -1.80 -8.63 -15.95
N LYS A 439 -3.10 -8.66 -16.17
CA LYS A 439 -4.08 -9.05 -15.18
C LYS A 439 -5.08 -10.00 -15.80
N VAL A 440 -5.45 -11.04 -15.05
CA VAL A 440 -6.56 -11.94 -15.35
C VAL A 440 -7.36 -12.10 -14.05
N VAL A 441 -8.67 -12.09 -14.16
CA VAL A 441 -9.59 -12.39 -13.07
C VAL A 441 -10.69 -13.29 -13.60
N THR A 442 -11.05 -14.30 -12.80
CA THR A 442 -12.19 -15.18 -13.04
C THR A 442 -13.02 -15.25 -11.78
N ALA A 443 -14.34 -15.30 -11.94
CA ALA A 443 -15.26 -15.44 -10.81
C ALA A 443 -16.45 -16.28 -11.19
N ARG A 444 -17.06 -16.95 -10.20
CA ARG A 444 -18.29 -17.67 -10.34
C ARG A 444 -19.14 -17.51 -9.08
N GLU A 445 -20.42 -17.25 -9.29
CA GLU A 445 -21.39 -17.05 -8.21
C GLU A 445 -21.90 -18.37 -7.64
N LYS A 446 -22.65 -18.27 -6.53
CA LYS A 446 -23.35 -19.39 -5.88
C LYS A 446 -22.40 -20.54 -5.52
N PHE A 447 -21.44 -20.21 -4.68
CA PHE A 447 -20.58 -21.20 -4.07
C PHE A 447 -21.23 -21.71 -2.78
N GLU A 448 -21.47 -23.02 -2.70
CA GLU A 448 -21.94 -23.68 -1.49
C GLU A 448 -20.79 -24.38 -0.79
N ASP A 449 -20.82 -24.39 0.53
CA ASP A 449 -19.77 -25.02 1.32
C ASP A 449 -19.84 -26.57 1.16
N ALA A 450 -18.86 -27.09 0.45
CA ALA A 450 -18.64 -28.54 0.30
C ALA A 450 -17.32 -28.98 0.97
N GLY A 451 -16.64 -28.07 1.69
CA GLY A 451 -15.31 -28.32 2.27
C GLY A 451 -14.19 -28.38 1.23
N ILE A 452 -14.49 -28.17 -0.05
CA ILE A 452 -13.54 -28.10 -1.16
C ILE A 452 -13.77 -26.78 -1.90
N TYR A 453 -12.75 -25.96 -1.99
CA TYR A 453 -12.82 -24.62 -2.55
C TYR A 453 -12.19 -24.60 -3.95
N ASP A 454 -13.03 -24.72 -4.98
CA ASP A 454 -12.63 -24.74 -6.39
C ASP A 454 -13.67 -24.00 -7.24
N LEU A 455 -13.18 -23.27 -8.25
CA LEU A 455 -14.04 -22.51 -9.17
C LEU A 455 -15.09 -23.37 -9.87
N ASN A 456 -14.80 -24.65 -10.12
CA ASN A 456 -15.71 -25.56 -10.78
C ASN A 456 -16.91 -25.97 -9.91
N LEU A 457 -16.79 -25.87 -8.59
CA LEU A 457 -17.84 -26.22 -7.64
C LEU A 457 -18.87 -25.11 -7.45
N ALA A 458 -18.58 -23.89 -7.85
CA ALA A 458 -19.57 -22.84 -7.90
C ALA A 458 -20.57 -23.11 -9.02
N THR A 459 -21.87 -22.88 -8.78
CA THR A 459 -22.97 -23.29 -9.68
C THR A 459 -23.62 -22.13 -10.43
N GLY A 460 -23.39 -20.90 -10.01
CA GLY A 460 -24.00 -19.71 -10.58
C GLY A 460 -23.29 -19.18 -11.83
N THR A 461 -23.61 -17.93 -12.16
CA THR A 461 -23.05 -17.22 -13.32
C THR A 461 -21.53 -17.16 -13.22
N GLN A 462 -20.86 -17.41 -14.32
CA GLN A 462 -19.41 -17.30 -14.43
C GLN A 462 -19.02 -16.06 -15.25
N GLY A 463 -17.92 -15.45 -14.86
CA GLY A 463 -17.38 -14.30 -15.56
C GLY A 463 -15.85 -14.31 -15.56
N ASN A 464 -15.28 -13.64 -16.53
CA ASN A 464 -13.84 -13.41 -16.60
C ASN A 464 -13.54 -12.00 -17.08
N GLY A 465 -12.39 -11.50 -16.71
CA GLY A 465 -11.91 -10.20 -17.14
C GLY A 465 -10.40 -10.16 -17.12
N GLY A 466 -9.83 -9.14 -17.72
CA GLY A 466 -8.38 -8.97 -17.70
C GLY A 466 -7.94 -7.75 -18.46
N GLY A 467 -6.64 -7.49 -18.42
CA GLY A 467 -6.06 -6.34 -19.10
C GLY A 467 -4.55 -6.45 -19.21
N LYS A 468 -4.02 -5.65 -20.13
CA LYS A 468 -2.58 -5.42 -20.28
C LYS A 468 -2.37 -3.91 -20.33
N ALA A 469 -1.37 -3.43 -19.61
CA ALA A 469 -0.93 -2.06 -19.68
C ALA A 469 0.60 -2.04 -19.81
N HIS A 470 1.13 -1.04 -20.50
CA HIS A 470 2.55 -0.79 -20.52
C HIS A 470 2.84 0.69 -20.71
N ASN A 471 3.87 1.16 -20.06
CA ASN A 471 4.40 2.48 -20.31
C ASN A 471 5.93 2.46 -20.26
N GLY A 472 6.52 3.53 -20.77
CA GLY A 472 7.96 3.73 -20.73
C GLY A 472 8.30 5.18 -20.59
N THR A 473 9.41 5.45 -19.89
CA THR A 473 9.99 6.78 -19.78
C THR A 473 11.43 6.76 -20.26
N TYR A 474 11.87 7.89 -20.80
CA TYR A 474 13.22 8.11 -21.23
C TYR A 474 13.66 9.52 -20.86
N SER A 475 14.85 9.68 -20.30
CA SER A 475 15.29 10.96 -19.78
C SER A 475 16.77 11.23 -20.05
N TYR A 476 17.08 12.47 -20.40
CA TYR A 476 18.43 13.03 -20.39
C TYR A 476 18.58 13.93 -19.18
N ILE A 477 19.73 13.86 -18.51
CA ILE A 477 20.01 14.58 -17.27
C ILE A 477 21.38 15.23 -17.38
N ALA A 478 21.49 16.50 -17.02
CA ALA A 478 22.77 17.20 -16.85
C ALA A 478 22.76 17.97 -15.54
N ARG A 479 23.85 17.89 -14.79
CA ARG A 479 24.03 18.66 -13.56
C ARG A 479 25.46 19.20 -13.49
N LEU A 480 25.60 20.43 -13.04
CA LEU A 480 26.85 21.07 -12.74
C LEU A 480 26.80 21.70 -11.34
N ASN A 481 27.64 21.23 -10.45
CA ASN A 481 27.92 21.86 -9.17
C ASN A 481 29.29 22.53 -9.25
N TYR A 482 29.33 23.82 -8.93
CA TYR A 482 30.55 24.58 -8.78
C TYR A 482 30.61 25.16 -7.37
N ASN A 483 31.73 24.96 -6.69
CA ASN A 483 31.98 25.49 -5.37
C ASN A 483 33.35 26.18 -5.36
N TYR A 484 33.34 27.45 -5.01
CA TYR A 484 34.56 28.25 -4.84
C TYR A 484 34.88 28.45 -3.36
N ALA A 485 36.04 27.93 -2.96
CA ALA A 485 36.60 28.03 -1.61
C ALA A 485 35.64 27.67 -0.47
N GLU A 486 34.65 26.77 -0.76
CA GLU A 486 33.54 26.40 0.13
C GLU A 486 32.63 27.56 0.57
N LYS A 487 32.83 28.75 -0.01
CA LYS A 487 32.07 29.99 0.27
C LYS A 487 30.92 30.22 -0.69
N TYR A 488 31.18 30.08 -1.98
CA TYR A 488 30.21 30.38 -3.03
C TYR A 488 29.87 29.09 -3.79
N MET A 489 28.61 28.75 -3.84
CA MET A 489 28.12 27.50 -4.44
C MET A 489 27.08 27.81 -5.49
N VAL A 490 27.24 27.19 -6.66
CA VAL A 490 26.26 27.26 -7.77
C VAL A 490 25.93 25.85 -8.20
N GLU A 491 24.66 25.52 -8.27
CA GLU A 491 24.16 24.29 -8.87
C GLU A 491 23.25 24.62 -10.04
N LEU A 492 23.55 24.05 -11.18
CA LEU A 492 22.72 24.09 -12.39
C LEU A 492 22.28 22.68 -12.71
N MET A 493 20.99 22.49 -12.96
CA MET A 493 20.44 21.22 -13.40
C MET A 493 19.51 21.42 -14.58
N GLY A 494 19.68 20.59 -15.60
CA GLY A 494 18.80 20.46 -16.75
C GLY A 494 18.36 19.01 -16.93
N ARG A 495 17.09 18.82 -17.27
CA ARG A 495 16.52 17.51 -17.55
C ARG A 495 15.52 17.60 -18.70
N ARG A 496 15.52 16.57 -19.57
CA ARG A 496 14.51 16.40 -20.59
C ARG A 496 13.87 15.03 -20.45
N ASP A 497 12.60 15.01 -20.04
CA ASP A 497 11.84 13.79 -19.76
C ASP A 497 10.85 13.51 -20.89
N GLY A 498 10.78 12.24 -21.29
CA GLY A 498 9.80 11.72 -22.22
C GLY A 498 8.97 10.60 -21.57
N ASN A 499 7.66 10.59 -21.83
CA ASN A 499 6.74 9.55 -21.33
C ASN A 499 5.80 9.10 -22.44
N SER A 500 5.63 7.77 -22.57
CA SER A 500 4.75 7.16 -23.56
C SER A 500 3.24 7.40 -23.32
N LYS A 501 2.85 7.90 -22.16
CA LYS A 501 1.47 8.31 -21.85
C LYS A 501 1.00 9.49 -22.69
N PHE A 502 1.93 10.29 -23.21
CA PHE A 502 1.64 11.43 -24.07
C PHE A 502 1.66 11.05 -25.55
N ALA A 503 0.89 11.76 -26.35
CA ALA A 503 0.84 11.57 -27.80
C ALA A 503 2.22 11.83 -28.46
N PRO A 504 2.51 11.20 -29.61
CA PRO A 504 3.68 11.54 -30.40
C PRO A 504 3.77 13.05 -30.68
N GLY A 505 4.93 13.64 -30.44
CA GLY A 505 5.14 15.10 -30.52
C GLY A 505 5.05 15.83 -29.18
N TYR A 506 4.29 15.33 -28.21
CA TYR A 506 4.10 15.95 -26.88
C TYR A 506 4.79 15.18 -25.75
N ARG A 507 5.48 14.08 -26.07
CA ARG A 507 6.10 13.17 -25.10
C ARG A 507 7.21 13.80 -24.27
N PHE A 508 7.99 14.71 -24.88
CA PHE A 508 9.19 15.26 -24.28
C PHE A 508 9.00 16.70 -23.80
N LYS A 509 9.39 16.97 -22.55
CA LYS A 509 9.47 18.33 -21.99
C LYS A 509 10.77 18.51 -21.23
N SER A 510 11.29 19.73 -21.27
CA SER A 510 12.52 20.10 -20.55
C SER A 510 12.18 20.81 -19.26
N PHE A 511 12.93 20.50 -18.21
CA PHE A 511 12.85 21.07 -16.88
C PHE A 511 14.24 21.51 -16.44
N GLY A 512 14.32 22.47 -15.53
CA GLY A 512 15.60 22.92 -15.02
C GLY A 512 15.50 23.54 -13.63
N SER A 513 16.65 23.58 -12.95
CA SER A 513 16.76 24.28 -11.66
C SER A 513 18.11 24.94 -11.51
N VAL A 514 18.12 26.04 -10.77
CA VAL A 514 19.29 26.80 -10.35
C VAL A 514 19.27 26.94 -8.84
N SER A 515 20.40 26.67 -8.20
CA SER A 515 20.57 26.93 -6.76
C SER A 515 21.85 27.72 -6.54
N LEU A 516 21.76 28.74 -5.70
CA LEU A 516 22.88 29.57 -5.25
C LEU A 516 23.05 29.37 -3.75
N GLY A 517 24.29 29.22 -3.30
CA GLY A 517 24.63 29.14 -1.88
C GLY A 517 25.77 30.08 -1.52
N TRP A 518 25.64 30.74 -0.39
CA TRP A 518 26.68 31.61 0.17
C TRP A 518 26.89 31.29 1.63
N ALA A 519 28.08 30.78 1.95
CA ALA A 519 28.52 30.55 3.33
C ALA A 519 29.10 31.84 3.90
N PHE A 520 28.21 32.77 4.29
CA PHE A 520 28.61 34.11 4.74
C PHE A 520 29.43 34.07 6.04
N SER A 521 29.31 33.02 6.86
CA SER A 521 30.16 32.83 8.06
C SER A 521 31.65 32.69 7.75
N GLU A 522 32.00 32.30 6.52
CA GLU A 522 33.38 32.15 6.07
C GLU A 522 33.99 33.47 5.51
N GLU A 523 33.23 34.56 5.53
CA GLU A 523 33.70 35.86 5.11
C GLU A 523 34.44 36.60 6.24
N GLN A 524 35.48 37.33 5.87
CA GLN A 524 36.30 38.07 6.84
C GLN A 524 35.50 39.09 7.66
N PHE A 525 34.49 39.72 7.04
CA PHE A 525 33.66 40.74 7.72
C PHE A 525 32.71 40.16 8.78
N VAL A 526 32.53 38.83 8.83
CA VAL A 526 31.68 38.15 9.81
C VAL A 526 32.54 37.42 10.89
N GLU A 527 33.85 37.51 10.80
CA GLU A 527 34.77 36.77 11.69
C GLU A 527 34.55 37.10 13.18
N PHE A 528 34.10 38.32 13.49
CA PHE A 528 33.77 38.76 14.84
C PHE A 528 32.57 38.02 15.46
N LEU A 529 31.73 37.36 14.66
CA LEU A 529 30.60 36.57 15.12
C LEU A 529 30.95 35.09 15.36
N LYS A 530 32.14 34.60 15.00
CA LYS A 530 32.56 33.21 15.17
C LYS A 530 32.34 32.62 16.58
N PRO A 531 32.51 33.41 17.68
CA PRO A 531 32.27 32.90 19.04
C PRO A 531 30.81 32.56 19.31
N VAL A 532 29.85 33.13 18.55
CA VAL A 532 28.40 32.92 18.71
C VAL A 532 27.79 32.17 17.52
N LEU A 533 28.30 32.41 16.31
CA LEU A 533 27.82 31.83 15.07
C LEU A 533 28.89 30.88 14.50
N SER A 534 28.76 29.59 14.75
CA SER A 534 29.69 28.57 14.24
C SER A 534 29.59 28.36 12.73
N PHE A 535 28.40 28.48 12.14
CA PHE A 535 28.17 28.36 10.70
C PHE A 535 26.91 29.10 10.26
N GLY A 536 27.01 29.88 9.17
CA GLY A 536 25.90 30.61 8.56
C GLY A 536 25.95 30.50 7.04
N LYS A 537 24.87 30.00 6.43
CA LYS A 537 24.74 29.81 4.98
C LYS A 537 23.39 30.35 4.49
N LEU A 538 23.41 31.18 3.47
CA LEU A 538 22.21 31.58 2.73
C LEU A 538 22.09 30.70 1.48
N ARG A 539 20.89 30.21 1.19
CA ARG A 539 20.60 29.43 -0.02
C ARG A 539 19.36 29.99 -0.71
N LEU A 540 19.47 30.17 -2.02
CA LEU A 540 18.36 30.50 -2.91
C LEU A 540 18.27 29.43 -3.99
N SER A 541 17.06 28.94 -4.26
CA SER A 541 16.83 27.97 -5.34
C SER A 541 15.55 28.31 -6.10
N TYR A 542 15.60 28.13 -7.41
CA TYR A 542 14.47 28.24 -8.31
C TYR A 542 14.50 27.09 -9.31
N GLY A 543 13.35 26.48 -9.59
CA GLY A 543 13.29 25.36 -10.52
C GLY A 543 11.88 25.03 -10.97
N SER A 544 11.79 24.34 -12.09
CA SER A 544 10.56 23.75 -12.62
C SER A 544 10.66 22.24 -12.60
N SER A 545 9.57 21.56 -12.28
CA SER A 545 9.38 20.13 -12.40
C SER A 545 8.07 19.83 -13.09
N GLY A 546 7.93 18.68 -13.73
CA GLY A 546 6.69 18.24 -14.34
C GLY A 546 6.01 17.18 -13.51
N ASN A 547 4.73 16.93 -13.80
CA ASN A 547 3.95 15.85 -13.21
C ASN A 547 3.17 15.12 -14.31
N ASP A 548 3.06 13.78 -14.22
CA ASP A 548 2.29 12.91 -15.11
C ASP A 548 1.18 12.14 -14.35
N VAL A 549 0.89 12.55 -13.12
CA VAL A 549 -0.17 11.96 -12.28
C VAL A 549 -1.55 12.32 -12.86
N GLY A 550 -2.47 11.37 -12.81
CA GLY A 550 -3.83 11.54 -13.36
C GLY A 550 -3.96 11.20 -14.85
N LEU A 551 -2.86 10.80 -15.51
CA LEU A 551 -2.89 10.34 -16.90
C LEU A 551 -2.88 8.81 -16.95
N GLY A 552 -3.86 8.25 -17.67
CA GLY A 552 -3.88 6.82 -18.03
C GLY A 552 -2.92 6.49 -19.16
N ASP A 553 -2.62 5.20 -19.29
CA ASP A 553 -1.87 4.70 -20.45
C ASP A 553 -2.75 4.83 -21.70
N TYR A 554 -2.24 5.50 -22.75
CA TYR A 554 -2.94 5.70 -24.03
C TYR A 554 -4.19 6.61 -24.00
N ASP A 555 -4.34 7.49 -23.04
CA ASP A 555 -5.48 8.44 -22.97
C ASP A 555 -5.64 9.31 -24.22
N TYR A 556 -4.60 9.39 -25.06
CA TYR A 556 -4.64 10.09 -26.34
C TYR A 556 -5.18 9.25 -27.51
N VAL A 557 -5.57 7.98 -27.27
CA VAL A 557 -6.09 7.07 -28.30
C VAL A 557 -7.60 6.93 -28.15
N SER A 558 -8.34 7.17 -29.23
CA SER A 558 -9.76 6.84 -29.28
C SER A 558 -9.97 5.34 -29.14
N THR A 559 -10.81 4.96 -28.19
CA THR A 559 -11.19 3.56 -28.01
C THR A 559 -12.57 3.30 -28.60
N VAL A 560 -12.78 2.09 -29.09
CA VAL A 560 -14.06 1.59 -29.57
C VAL A 560 -14.54 0.53 -28.58
N SER A 561 -15.76 0.69 -28.09
CA SER A 561 -16.39 -0.33 -27.23
C SER A 561 -17.32 -1.23 -28.04
N LEU A 562 -17.31 -2.51 -27.67
CA LEU A 562 -18.30 -3.47 -28.14
C LEU A 562 -19.51 -3.44 -27.20
N GLY A 563 -20.69 -3.22 -27.75
CA GLY A 563 -21.95 -3.28 -27.04
C GLY A 563 -22.94 -4.15 -27.78
N THR A 564 -24.06 -4.46 -27.14
CA THR A 564 -25.18 -5.14 -27.80
C THR A 564 -26.25 -4.12 -28.12
N ALA A 565 -26.76 -4.14 -29.35
CA ALA A 565 -27.93 -3.37 -29.75
C ALA A 565 -29.08 -4.31 -30.14
N GLY A 566 -30.24 -4.05 -29.64
CA GLY A 566 -31.46 -4.79 -29.98
C GLY A 566 -32.12 -4.21 -31.23
N PHE A 567 -31.84 -4.79 -32.40
CA PHE A 567 -32.60 -4.59 -33.61
C PHE A 567 -33.42 -5.85 -33.88
N GLY A 568 -34.71 -5.84 -33.49
CA GLY A 568 -35.57 -7.02 -33.59
C GLY A 568 -35.53 -7.91 -32.35
N THR A 569 -35.80 -9.20 -32.49
CA THR A 569 -35.99 -10.16 -31.39
C THR A 569 -34.69 -10.77 -30.85
N ILE A 570 -33.54 -10.56 -31.51
CA ILE A 570 -32.24 -11.09 -31.12
C ILE A 570 -31.24 -9.94 -30.98
N PRO A 571 -30.65 -9.73 -29.79
CA PRO A 571 -29.60 -8.75 -29.62
C PRO A 571 -28.36 -9.12 -30.47
N ALA A 572 -27.86 -8.19 -31.25
CA ALA A 572 -26.64 -8.34 -32.02
C ALA A 572 -25.50 -7.51 -31.44
N ASN A 573 -24.27 -8.02 -31.53
CA ASN A 573 -23.09 -7.27 -31.15
C ASN A 573 -22.90 -6.08 -32.08
N GLN A 574 -22.81 -4.90 -31.53
CA GLN A 574 -22.58 -3.66 -32.25
C GLN A 574 -21.27 -3.03 -31.77
N VAL A 575 -20.51 -2.53 -32.72
CA VAL A 575 -19.37 -1.66 -32.45
C VAL A 575 -19.88 -0.24 -32.26
N SER A 576 -19.76 0.29 -31.04
CA SER A 576 -20.06 1.68 -30.77
C SER A 576 -18.75 2.46 -30.59
N SER A 577 -18.59 3.54 -31.35
CA SER A 577 -17.58 4.54 -31.05
C SER A 577 -18.10 5.41 -29.89
N GLY A 578 -17.87 4.95 -28.67
CA GLY A 578 -18.10 5.78 -27.49
C GLY A 578 -16.93 6.75 -27.33
N PHE A 579 -17.19 8.04 -27.31
CA PHE A 579 -16.21 8.99 -26.80
C PHE A 579 -16.13 8.77 -25.29
N GLY A 580 -15.17 7.95 -24.86
CA GLY A 580 -14.92 7.66 -23.43
C GLY A 580 -14.32 8.84 -22.65
N GLY A 581 -14.46 10.06 -23.16
CA GLY A 581 -13.95 11.32 -22.63
C GLY A 581 -13.39 12.20 -23.72
N LEU A 582 -13.14 13.47 -23.42
CA LEU A 582 -12.42 14.39 -24.31
C LEU A 582 -11.00 13.89 -24.50
N ILE A 583 -10.68 13.42 -25.71
CA ILE A 583 -9.33 13.06 -26.10
C ILE A 583 -8.59 14.35 -26.42
N SER A 584 -7.54 14.63 -25.67
CA SER A 584 -6.67 15.78 -25.93
C SER A 584 -5.31 15.25 -26.38
N TYR A 585 -5.02 15.42 -27.67
CA TYR A 585 -3.72 15.05 -28.23
C TYR A 585 -2.58 15.96 -27.79
N ASP A 586 -2.92 17.17 -27.36
CA ASP A 586 -1.99 18.22 -26.96
C ASP A 586 -1.68 18.21 -25.46
N ARG A 587 -2.23 17.24 -24.70
CA ARG A 587 -1.85 17.04 -23.31
C ARG A 587 -0.34 16.85 -23.19
N THR A 588 0.25 17.60 -22.27
CA THR A 588 1.67 17.55 -21.96
C THR A 588 1.84 17.57 -20.43
N TRP A 589 3.06 17.49 -19.98
CA TRP A 589 3.43 17.57 -18.58
C TRP A 589 2.85 18.81 -17.89
N GLU A 590 2.27 18.64 -16.70
CA GLU A 590 1.86 19.75 -15.80
C GLU A 590 3.06 20.45 -15.20
#